data_2944df124118584c66f260d9e78f8838
#
_entry.id   2944df124118584c66f260d9e78f8838
#
_cell.length_a   1.000
_cell.length_b   1.000
_cell.length_c   1.000
_cell.angle_alpha   90.00
_cell.angle_beta   90.00
_cell.angle_gamma   90.00
#
_symmetry.space_group_name_H-M   'P 1'
#
loop_
_entity.id
_entity.type
_entity.pdbx_description
1 polymer ?
#
loop_
_entity_poly.entity_id
_entity_poly.type
_entity_poly.pdbx_seq_one_letter_code
_entity_poly.pdbx_strand_id
1 'polypeptide(L)'
;MKFEEFQLERNQSLFENEVDYNLSESGVHPLKLSEILSHEEQDKILDTELFYGYTNGTPELRQRVAEMYGSNFKIDNVLITSGSAEANFLSVITQLDRGDEIVYMVPNYLQIYHLAKSFGIEVKRLPIRQELSWQWDLDELKSLVTAKTKMIAICNPNNPTG
;
A
#
# COMPACT_ATOMS: atom_id res chain seq x y z
N MET A 1 -17.82 14.67 5.59
CA MET A 1 -16.88 14.13 4.58
C MET A 1 -17.54 12.93 3.92
N LYS A 2 -17.50 12.80 2.59
CA LYS A 2 -18.05 11.65 1.86
C LYS A 2 -16.88 10.99 1.13
N PHE A 3 -16.65 9.71 1.37
CA PHE A 3 -15.63 8.95 0.66
C PHE A 3 -16.08 8.69 -0.79
N GLU A 4 -15.14 8.85 -1.72
CA GLU A 4 -15.36 8.42 -3.11
C GLU A 4 -15.21 6.90 -3.18
N GLU A 5 -16.17 6.23 -3.82
CA GLU A 5 -16.17 4.78 -3.91
C GLU A 5 -15.05 4.28 -4.81
N PHE A 6 -14.27 3.33 -4.32
CA PHE A 6 -13.29 2.59 -5.11
C PHE A 6 -14.00 1.39 -5.75
N GLN A 7 -14.50 1.57 -6.97
CA GLN A 7 -15.38 0.63 -7.65
C GLN A 7 -14.80 -0.77 -7.82
N LEU A 8 -13.49 -0.90 -8.08
CA LEU A 8 -12.84 -2.20 -8.22
C LEU A 8 -12.92 -3.00 -6.92
N GLU A 9 -12.49 -2.40 -5.82
CA GLU A 9 -12.53 -3.04 -4.49
C GLU A 9 -13.96 -3.36 -4.07
N ARG A 10 -14.89 -2.47 -4.39
CA ARG A 10 -16.30 -2.71 -4.10
C ARG A 10 -16.83 -3.92 -4.86
N ASN A 11 -16.48 -4.05 -6.15
CA ASN A 11 -16.87 -5.18 -6.96
C ASN A 11 -16.23 -6.49 -6.46
N GLN A 12 -14.93 -6.49 -6.14
CA GLN A 12 -14.25 -7.63 -5.56
C GLN A 12 -14.91 -8.08 -4.26
N SER A 13 -15.11 -7.16 -3.30
CA SER A 13 -15.75 -7.46 -2.01
C SER A 13 -17.16 -8.06 -2.12
N LEU A 14 -17.88 -7.76 -3.20
CA LEU A 14 -19.22 -8.30 -3.41
C LEU A 14 -19.21 -9.70 -4.04
N PHE A 15 -18.23 -10.02 -4.85
CA PHE A 15 -18.31 -11.19 -5.74
C PHE A 15 -17.15 -12.18 -5.59
N GLU A 16 -16.02 -11.79 -4.99
CA GLU A 16 -14.81 -12.63 -4.94
C GLU A 16 -15.01 -14.01 -4.29
N ASN A 17 -15.96 -14.10 -3.33
CA ASN A 17 -16.30 -15.35 -2.62
C ASN A 17 -17.54 -16.04 -3.17
N GLU A 18 -18.20 -15.46 -4.18
CA GLU A 18 -19.46 -15.94 -4.73
C GLU A 18 -19.31 -16.56 -6.12
N VAL A 19 -18.14 -16.38 -6.76
CA VAL A 19 -17.90 -16.86 -8.13
C VAL A 19 -17.06 -18.12 -8.14
N ASP A 20 -17.33 -19.02 -9.08
CA ASP A 20 -16.52 -20.25 -9.26
C ASP A 20 -15.11 -19.93 -9.82
N TYR A 21 -14.98 -18.84 -10.60
CA TYR A 21 -13.74 -18.40 -11.21
C TYR A 21 -13.55 -16.90 -11.00
N ASN A 22 -12.66 -16.53 -10.10
CA ASN A 22 -12.31 -15.12 -9.87
C ASN A 22 -11.20 -14.69 -10.84
N LEU A 23 -11.56 -13.92 -11.86
CA LEU A 23 -10.63 -13.38 -12.87
C LEU A 23 -10.14 -11.96 -12.54
N SER A 24 -10.60 -11.39 -11.44
CA SER A 24 -10.21 -10.04 -10.99
C SER A 24 -9.11 -10.05 -9.92
N GLU A 25 -8.81 -11.23 -9.33
CA GLU A 25 -7.75 -11.40 -8.35
C GLU A 25 -6.41 -11.69 -9.03
N SER A 26 -5.40 -10.93 -8.70
CA SER A 26 -4.03 -11.09 -9.23
C SER A 26 -3.00 -11.44 -8.14
N GLY A 27 -3.46 -11.70 -6.93
CA GLY A 27 -2.62 -12.10 -5.81
C GLY A 27 -2.01 -13.49 -5.98
N VAL A 28 -0.98 -13.77 -5.19
CA VAL A 28 -0.41 -15.12 -5.08
C VAL A 28 -1.41 -16.06 -4.40
N HIS A 29 -1.35 -17.33 -4.75
CA HIS A 29 -2.20 -18.33 -4.12
C HIS A 29 -1.95 -18.39 -2.59
N PRO A 30 -3.01 -18.31 -1.76
CA PRO A 30 -2.84 -18.31 -0.31
C PRO A 30 -2.24 -19.61 0.20
N LEU A 31 -1.25 -19.51 1.09
CA LEU A 31 -0.64 -20.65 1.76
C LEU A 31 -1.34 -20.93 3.08
N LYS A 32 -1.37 -22.22 3.47
CA LYS A 32 -1.79 -22.61 4.83
C LYS A 32 -0.62 -22.41 5.80
N LEU A 33 -0.91 -22.12 7.07
CA LEU A 33 0.12 -22.08 8.11
C LEU A 33 0.94 -23.37 8.18
N SER A 34 0.30 -24.52 7.97
CA SER A 34 0.98 -25.83 7.94
C SER A 34 1.93 -26.04 6.76
N GLU A 35 1.87 -25.22 5.73
CA GLU A 35 2.77 -25.28 4.56
C GLU A 35 4.04 -24.45 4.76
N ILE A 36 4.00 -23.46 5.66
CA ILE A 36 5.10 -22.52 5.90
C ILE A 36 5.75 -22.68 7.26
N LEU A 37 5.12 -23.36 8.20
CA LEU A 37 5.59 -23.51 9.58
C LEU A 37 5.93 -24.97 9.89
N SER A 38 7.03 -25.21 10.58
CA SER A 38 7.33 -26.47 11.24
C SER A 38 6.33 -26.76 12.37
N HIS A 39 6.24 -28.02 12.83
CA HIS A 39 5.38 -28.38 13.96
C HIS A 39 5.73 -27.59 15.23
N GLU A 40 7.03 -27.38 15.51
CA GLU A 40 7.46 -26.57 16.66
C GLU A 40 7.00 -25.10 16.58
N GLU A 41 7.02 -24.53 15.39
CA GLU A 41 6.53 -23.16 15.18
C GLU A 41 5.00 -23.06 15.28
N GLN A 42 4.30 -24.10 14.83
CA GLN A 42 2.84 -24.20 15.00
C GLN A 42 2.46 -24.26 16.48
N ASP A 43 3.18 -25.08 17.28
CA ASP A 43 2.97 -25.16 18.73
C ASP A 43 3.22 -23.80 19.40
N LYS A 44 4.27 -23.09 19.02
CA LYS A 44 4.53 -21.73 19.52
C LYS A 44 3.42 -20.74 19.20
N ILE A 45 2.81 -20.85 18.03
CA ILE A 45 1.66 -19.99 17.69
C ILE A 45 0.46 -20.31 18.57
N LEU A 46 0.18 -21.60 18.82
CA LEU A 46 -0.93 -22.03 19.67
C LEU A 46 -0.73 -21.58 21.14
N ASP A 47 0.50 -21.50 21.61
CA ASP A 47 0.86 -21.04 22.95
C ASP A 47 0.98 -19.51 23.07
N THR A 48 0.71 -18.77 21.98
CA THR A 48 0.81 -17.31 22.01
C THR A 48 -0.25 -16.69 22.91
N GLU A 49 0.17 -15.93 23.90
CA GLU A 49 -0.72 -15.18 24.76
C GLU A 49 -1.36 -14.01 24.01
N LEU A 50 -2.70 -13.91 24.05
CA LEU A 50 -3.46 -12.85 23.38
C LEU A 50 -3.50 -11.60 24.28
N PHE A 51 -2.50 -10.77 24.19
CA PHE A 51 -2.37 -9.52 24.93
C PHE A 51 -2.13 -8.31 24.01
N TYR A 52 -2.16 -7.11 24.60
CA TYR A 52 -1.80 -5.90 23.86
C TYR A 52 -0.31 -5.90 23.52
N GLY A 53 -0.01 -5.98 22.20
CA GLY A 53 1.35 -5.93 21.70
C GLY A 53 1.90 -4.50 21.57
N TYR A 54 2.98 -4.37 20.81
CA TYR A 54 3.58 -3.08 20.49
C TYR A 54 2.75 -2.35 19.45
N THR A 55 2.41 -1.08 19.70
CA THR A 55 1.61 -0.25 18.79
C THR A 55 2.27 0.01 17.42
N ASN A 56 3.59 -0.09 17.37
CA ASN A 56 4.39 0.12 16.16
C ASN A 56 4.99 -1.17 15.58
N GLY A 57 4.60 -2.33 16.12
CA GLY A 57 5.12 -3.64 15.77
C GLY A 57 6.23 -4.11 16.71
N THR A 58 6.39 -5.44 16.83
CA THR A 58 7.41 -6.03 17.69
C THR A 58 8.81 -5.59 17.26
N PRO A 59 9.75 -5.40 18.22
CA PRO A 59 11.11 -5.03 17.88
C PRO A 59 11.77 -6.00 16.90
N GLU A 60 11.54 -7.30 17.05
CA GLU A 60 12.08 -8.32 16.17
C GLU A 60 11.58 -8.16 14.72
N LEU A 61 10.27 -8.01 14.52
CA LEU A 61 9.70 -7.83 13.18
C LEU A 61 10.20 -6.53 12.53
N ARG A 62 10.23 -5.43 13.29
CA ARG A 62 10.75 -4.15 12.81
C ARG A 62 12.22 -4.24 12.42
N GLN A 63 13.02 -4.95 13.20
CA GLN A 63 14.42 -5.18 12.89
C GLN A 63 14.61 -5.96 11.58
N ARG A 64 13.86 -7.05 11.40
CA ARG A 64 13.91 -7.85 10.17
C ARG A 64 13.49 -7.04 8.93
N VAL A 65 12.46 -6.22 9.07
CA VAL A 65 12.03 -5.33 7.98
C VAL A 65 13.11 -4.30 7.68
N ALA A 66 13.71 -3.67 8.68
CA ALA A 66 14.81 -2.71 8.46
C ALA A 66 15.98 -3.35 7.70
N GLU A 67 16.36 -4.58 8.04
CA GLU A 67 17.44 -5.34 7.39
C GLU A 67 17.18 -5.60 5.90
N MET A 68 15.90 -5.77 5.48
CA MET A 68 15.53 -5.93 4.08
C MET A 68 15.85 -4.68 3.23
N TYR A 69 15.85 -3.51 3.84
CA TYR A 69 16.13 -2.22 3.17
C TYR A 69 17.59 -1.79 3.24
N GLY A 70 18.45 -2.58 3.94
CA GLY A 70 19.89 -2.37 4.00
C GLY A 70 20.37 -1.57 5.21
N SER A 71 21.69 -1.40 5.32
CA SER A 71 22.38 -0.91 6.53
C SER A 71 22.03 0.53 6.96
N ASN A 72 21.45 1.32 6.07
CA ASN A 72 21.03 2.70 6.38
C ASN A 72 19.69 2.78 7.13
N PHE A 73 18.92 1.67 7.16
CA PHE A 73 17.65 1.61 7.86
C PHE A 73 17.82 0.99 9.24
N LYS A 74 17.13 1.59 10.22
CA LYS A 74 17.13 1.16 11.61
C LYS A 74 15.71 0.83 12.03
N ILE A 75 15.57 0.15 13.15
CA ILE A 75 14.29 -0.21 13.74
C ILE A 75 13.34 1.00 13.87
N ASP A 76 13.86 2.19 14.17
CA ASP A 76 13.06 3.41 14.32
C ASP A 76 12.55 4.00 12.99
N ASN A 77 13.01 3.47 11.86
CA ASN A 77 12.48 3.82 10.53
C ASN A 77 11.31 2.93 10.11
N VAL A 78 10.90 1.97 10.95
CA VAL A 78 9.88 0.98 10.60
C VAL A 78 8.66 1.11 11.51
N LEU A 79 7.52 1.25 10.90
CA LEU A 79 6.20 1.14 11.51
C LEU A 79 5.47 -0.05 10.87
N ILE A 80 5.02 -1.00 11.69
CA ILE A 80 4.21 -2.12 11.22
C ILE A 80 2.73 -1.75 11.32
N THR A 81 2.00 -2.08 10.27
CA THR A 81 0.56 -1.82 10.14
C THR A 81 -0.18 -3.10 9.77
N SER A 82 -1.51 -3.09 9.89
CA SER A 82 -2.37 -4.20 9.44
C SER A 82 -2.53 -4.14 7.91
N GLY A 83 -1.45 -4.50 7.22
CA GLY A 83 -1.36 -4.47 5.76
C GLY A 83 -1.04 -3.10 5.18
N SER A 84 -0.76 -3.07 3.87
CA SER A 84 -0.44 -1.85 3.12
C SER A 84 -1.61 -0.85 3.05
N ALA A 85 -2.84 -1.33 3.19
CA ALA A 85 -4.01 -0.45 3.18
C ALA A 85 -4.03 0.52 4.36
N GLU A 86 -3.69 0.06 5.57
CA GLU A 86 -3.53 0.93 6.72
C GLU A 86 -2.31 1.86 6.56
N ALA A 87 -1.19 1.35 6.06
CA ALA A 87 -0.01 2.17 5.79
C ALA A 87 -0.32 3.32 4.82
N ASN A 88 -1.04 3.05 3.73
CA ASN A 88 -1.48 4.06 2.78
C ASN A 88 -2.41 5.10 3.43
N PHE A 89 -3.37 4.64 4.23
CA PHE A 89 -4.29 5.54 4.95
C PHE A 89 -3.52 6.45 5.90
N LEU A 90 -2.65 5.90 6.73
CA LEU A 90 -1.82 6.67 7.67
C LEU A 90 -0.91 7.65 6.92
N SER A 91 -0.30 7.26 5.82
CA SER A 91 0.54 8.13 5.00
C SER A 91 -0.23 9.36 4.49
N VAL A 92 -1.46 9.17 4.04
CA VAL A 92 -2.31 10.28 3.56
C VAL A 92 -2.70 11.20 4.71
N ILE A 93 -3.25 10.66 5.81
CA ILE A 93 -3.83 11.50 6.88
C ILE A 93 -2.79 12.19 7.75
N THR A 94 -1.54 11.69 7.78
CA THR A 94 -0.47 12.29 8.60
C THR A 94 0.42 13.25 7.84
N GLN A 95 0.46 13.17 6.49
CA GLN A 95 1.36 13.97 5.67
C GLN A 95 0.66 15.06 4.86
N LEU A 96 -0.67 15.00 4.73
CA LEU A 96 -1.42 15.84 3.82
C LEU A 96 -2.58 16.55 4.52
N ASP A 97 -2.72 17.81 4.23
CA ASP A 97 -3.83 18.65 4.64
C ASP A 97 -4.74 19.00 3.46
N ARG A 98 -5.98 19.42 3.77
CA ARG A 98 -6.92 19.90 2.76
C ARG A 98 -6.34 21.09 1.99
N GLY A 99 -6.28 20.96 0.66
CA GLY A 99 -5.74 21.98 -0.23
C GLY A 99 -4.28 21.75 -0.63
N ASP A 100 -3.63 20.75 -0.06
CA ASP A 100 -2.36 20.24 -0.56
C ASP A 100 -2.53 19.55 -1.92
N GLU A 101 -1.41 19.29 -2.59
CA GLU A 101 -1.35 18.59 -3.86
C GLU A 101 -0.50 17.32 -3.73
N ILE A 102 -0.94 16.26 -4.41
CA ILE A 102 -0.12 15.08 -4.64
C ILE A 102 0.08 14.83 -6.13
N VAL A 103 1.24 14.32 -6.50
CA VAL A 103 1.48 13.70 -7.81
C VAL A 103 1.30 12.20 -7.66
N TYR A 104 0.40 11.63 -8.45
CA TYR A 104 0.00 10.23 -8.34
C TYR A 104 0.18 9.49 -9.66
N MET A 105 1.04 8.45 -9.65
CA MET A 105 1.30 7.60 -10.81
C MET A 105 0.05 6.82 -11.23
N VAL A 106 -0.28 6.80 -12.52
CA VAL A 106 -1.42 6.05 -13.09
C VAL A 106 -1.01 5.32 -14.38
N PRO A 107 -1.55 4.11 -14.68
CA PRO A 107 -2.45 3.32 -13.84
C PRO A 107 -1.78 2.81 -12.57
N ASN A 108 -2.56 2.61 -11.51
CA ASN A 108 -2.09 2.17 -10.19
C ASN A 108 -3.25 1.65 -9.35
N TYR A 109 -2.96 1.02 -8.20
CA TYR A 109 -3.93 0.68 -7.17
C TYR A 109 -4.48 1.95 -6.51
N LEU A 110 -5.74 2.27 -6.71
CA LEU A 110 -6.29 3.62 -6.54
C LEU A 110 -6.63 4.03 -5.09
N GLN A 111 -6.23 3.31 -4.05
CA GLN A 111 -6.58 3.64 -2.67
C GLN A 111 -6.12 5.05 -2.27
N ILE A 112 -4.83 5.38 -2.44
CA ILE A 112 -4.28 6.70 -2.11
C ILE A 112 -4.99 7.79 -2.92
N TYR A 113 -5.29 7.53 -4.20
CA TYR A 113 -6.01 8.45 -5.07
C TYR A 113 -7.38 8.83 -4.50
N HIS A 114 -8.19 7.82 -4.16
CA HIS A 114 -9.54 8.04 -3.62
C HIS A 114 -9.51 8.65 -2.22
N LEU A 115 -8.57 8.26 -1.37
CA LEU A 115 -8.36 8.87 -0.06
C LEU A 115 -8.04 10.36 -0.21
N ALA A 116 -7.03 10.71 -1.00
CA ALA A 116 -6.64 12.10 -1.23
C ALA A 116 -7.81 12.96 -1.71
N LYS A 117 -8.55 12.50 -2.72
CA LYS A 117 -9.75 13.20 -3.21
C LYS A 117 -10.82 13.36 -2.14
N SER A 118 -11.07 12.31 -1.34
CA SER A 118 -12.06 12.34 -0.26
C SER A 118 -11.71 13.33 0.85
N PHE A 119 -10.41 13.56 1.08
CA PHE A 119 -9.92 14.55 2.04
C PHE A 119 -9.79 15.96 1.45
N GLY A 120 -10.08 16.14 0.17
CA GLY A 120 -10.01 17.45 -0.51
C GLY A 120 -8.60 17.86 -0.88
N ILE A 121 -7.74 16.89 -1.12
CA ILE A 121 -6.38 17.04 -1.63
C ILE A 121 -6.45 16.99 -3.16
N GLU A 122 -5.72 17.86 -3.84
CA GLU A 122 -5.64 17.87 -5.29
C GLU A 122 -4.73 16.74 -5.79
N VAL A 123 -5.22 15.94 -6.72
CA VAL A 123 -4.47 14.81 -7.29
C VAL A 123 -4.07 15.11 -8.72
N LYS A 124 -2.81 15.34 -8.96
CA LYS A 124 -2.19 15.46 -10.27
C LYS A 124 -1.73 14.09 -10.75
N ARG A 125 -2.21 13.68 -11.93
CA ARG A 125 -1.90 12.35 -12.47
C ARG A 125 -0.58 12.40 -13.24
N LEU A 126 0.32 11.47 -12.89
CA LEU A 126 1.54 11.16 -13.66
C LEU A 126 1.30 9.86 -14.44
N PRO A 127 0.97 9.93 -15.73
CA PRO A 127 0.70 8.73 -16.50
C PRO A 127 2.01 7.99 -16.84
N ILE A 128 2.00 6.67 -16.62
CA ILE A 128 2.95 5.75 -17.26
C ILE A 128 2.29 5.18 -18.51
N ARG A 129 3.07 5.01 -19.58
CA ARG A 129 2.55 4.71 -20.90
C ARG A 129 3.28 3.51 -21.51
N GLN A 130 2.55 2.72 -22.26
CA GLN A 130 3.11 1.57 -22.98
C GLN A 130 4.23 1.98 -23.95
N GLU A 131 4.09 3.12 -24.61
CA GLU A 131 5.07 3.66 -25.58
C GLU A 131 6.41 4.00 -24.90
N LEU A 132 6.40 4.25 -23.58
CA LEU A 132 7.57 4.48 -22.75
C LEU A 132 7.96 3.23 -21.94
N SER A 133 7.52 2.04 -22.37
CA SER A 133 7.76 0.78 -21.64
C SER A 133 7.28 0.85 -20.18
N TRP A 134 6.14 1.49 -19.95
CA TRP A 134 5.53 1.73 -18.63
C TRP A 134 6.42 2.51 -17.66
N GLN A 135 7.36 3.27 -18.20
CA GLN A 135 8.17 4.17 -17.37
C GLN A 135 7.54 5.57 -17.30
N TRP A 136 7.92 6.29 -16.29
CA TRP A 136 7.55 7.69 -16.05
C TRP A 136 8.44 8.64 -16.85
N ASP A 137 7.84 9.69 -17.33
CA ASP A 137 8.56 10.81 -17.90
C ASP A 137 8.95 11.77 -16.77
N LEU A 138 10.26 11.95 -16.55
CA LEU A 138 10.77 12.80 -15.48
C LEU A 138 10.51 14.28 -15.75
N ASP A 139 10.42 14.71 -16.99
CA ASP A 139 10.12 16.10 -17.31
C ASP A 139 8.63 16.39 -17.13
N GLU A 140 7.76 15.42 -17.45
CA GLU A 140 6.34 15.48 -17.09
C GLU A 140 6.19 15.54 -15.56
N LEU A 141 6.87 14.67 -14.81
CA LEU A 141 6.87 14.71 -13.35
C LEU A 141 7.27 16.09 -12.81
N LYS A 142 8.39 16.66 -13.28
CA LYS A 142 8.86 17.99 -12.86
C LYS A 142 7.82 19.08 -13.14
N SER A 143 7.11 18.98 -14.26
CA SER A 143 6.08 19.95 -14.64
C SER A 143 4.85 19.90 -13.73
N LEU A 144 4.56 18.74 -13.12
CA LEU A 144 3.44 18.54 -12.21
C LEU A 144 3.73 19.03 -10.79
N VAL A 145 4.99 19.06 -10.38
CA VAL A 145 5.39 19.46 -9.02
C VAL A 145 5.29 20.97 -8.85
N THR A 146 4.63 21.42 -7.80
CA THR A 146 4.52 22.83 -7.40
C THR A 146 4.91 23.03 -5.94
N ALA A 147 4.88 24.27 -5.46
CA ALA A 147 5.11 24.58 -4.04
C ALA A 147 4.06 23.96 -3.10
N LYS A 148 2.89 23.57 -3.61
CA LYS A 148 1.83 22.88 -2.86
C LYS A 148 1.96 21.36 -2.86
N THR A 149 2.81 20.79 -3.72
CA THR A 149 3.00 19.34 -3.80
C THR A 149 3.72 18.85 -2.55
N LYS A 150 3.06 18.00 -1.78
CA LYS A 150 3.57 17.42 -0.53
C LYS A 150 3.96 15.95 -0.67
N MET A 151 3.40 15.27 -1.67
CA MET A 151 3.63 13.83 -1.85
C MET A 151 3.74 13.50 -3.34
N ILE A 152 4.64 12.57 -3.67
CA ILE A 152 4.68 11.86 -4.94
C ILE A 152 4.43 10.39 -4.59
N ALA A 153 3.30 9.85 -5.05
CA ALA A 153 2.91 8.47 -4.76
C ALA A 153 3.13 7.59 -5.98
N ILE A 154 3.96 6.58 -5.81
CA ILE A 154 4.35 5.61 -6.83
C ILE A 154 4.17 4.19 -6.30
N CYS A 155 4.05 3.22 -7.20
CA CYS A 155 4.05 1.80 -6.89
C CYS A 155 5.10 1.10 -7.76
N ASN A 156 6.01 0.35 -7.12
CA ASN A 156 7.08 -0.36 -7.84
C ASN A 156 7.48 -1.62 -7.05
N PRO A 157 7.32 -2.83 -7.60
CA PRO A 157 6.62 -3.15 -8.86
C PRO A 157 5.18 -2.64 -8.87
N ASN A 158 4.68 -2.22 -10.06
CA ASN A 158 3.39 -1.56 -10.15
C ASN A 158 2.21 -2.57 -10.24
N ASN A 159 1.12 -2.25 -9.59
CA ASN A 159 -0.18 -2.87 -9.82
C ASN A 159 -1.02 -1.91 -10.70
N PRO A 160 -1.39 -2.28 -11.96
CA PRO A 160 -1.37 -3.64 -12.52
C PRO A 160 -0.28 -3.94 -13.57
N THR A 161 0.68 -3.07 -13.82
CA THR A 161 1.57 -3.23 -14.99
C THR A 161 2.86 -4.01 -14.74
N GLY A 162 3.19 -4.28 -13.49
CA GLY A 162 4.41 -5.03 -13.09
C GLY A 162 5.65 -4.19 -12.86
#